data_d84a34b8afd07a6f43d3a4584d0fc9c0
#
_entry.id   d84a34b8afd07a6f43d3a4584d0fc9c0
#
_cell.length_a   1.000
_cell.length_b   1.000
_cell.length_c   1.000
_cell.angle_alpha   90.00
_cell.angle_beta   90.00
_cell.angle_gamma   90.00
#
_symmetry.space_group_name_H-M   'P 1'
#
loop_
_entity.id
_entity.type
_entity.pdbx_description
1 polymer ?
#
loop_
_entity_poly.entity_id
_entity_poly.type
_entity_poly.pdbx_seq_one_letter_code
_entity_poly.pdbx_strand_id
1 'polypeptide(L)'
;MYQEEKSYVRSKSLEYGIVPPIFEKKDFHIHVPEGATPKDGPSAGIGMVTSIVSSITNIPVRRDVAMTGEVTLTGQVLPIGGLKEKLLAAHRAGIKEVLIPKENV
;
A
#
# COMPACT_ATOMS: atom_id res chain seq x y z
N MET A 1 -4.52 10.18 -4.04
CA MET A 1 -3.85 8.90 -3.79
C MET A 1 -4.70 7.96 -2.95
N TYR A 2 -5.04 8.30 -1.70
CA TYR A 2 -5.85 7.44 -0.83
C TYR A 2 -7.16 6.97 -1.50
N GLN A 3 -7.83 7.85 -2.24
CA GLN A 3 -9.09 7.51 -2.87
C GLN A 3 -8.94 6.48 -3.99
N GLU A 4 -7.81 6.48 -4.69
CA GLU A 4 -7.52 5.50 -5.73
C GLU A 4 -7.34 4.11 -5.12
N GLU A 5 -6.58 4.00 -4.03
CA GLU A 5 -6.34 2.73 -3.35
C GLU A 5 -7.63 2.18 -2.74
N LYS A 6 -8.42 3.05 -2.10
CA LYS A 6 -9.71 2.66 -1.54
C LYS A 6 -10.66 2.18 -2.63
N SER A 7 -10.71 2.88 -3.77
CA SER A 7 -11.55 2.50 -4.90
C SER A 7 -11.13 1.15 -5.48
N TYR A 8 -9.83 0.92 -5.60
CA TYR A 8 -9.32 -0.36 -6.08
C TYR A 8 -9.73 -1.51 -5.16
N VAL A 9 -9.51 -1.39 -3.86
CA VAL A 9 -9.87 -2.42 -2.89
C VAL A 9 -11.37 -2.70 -2.97
N ARG A 10 -12.19 -1.65 -3.06
CA ARG A 10 -13.64 -1.78 -3.15
C ARG A 10 -14.05 -2.53 -4.42
N SER A 11 -13.40 -2.24 -5.56
CA SER A 11 -13.68 -2.91 -6.83
C SER A 11 -13.34 -4.40 -6.80
N LYS A 12 -12.38 -4.79 -5.97
CA LYS A 12 -11.90 -6.18 -5.84
C LYS A 12 -12.43 -6.87 -4.59
N SER A 13 -13.38 -6.27 -3.89
CA SER A 13 -13.83 -6.74 -2.59
C SER A 13 -14.29 -8.20 -2.60
N LEU A 14 -15.00 -8.64 -3.62
CA LEU A 14 -15.47 -10.02 -3.70
C LEU A 14 -14.31 -11.02 -3.85
N GLU A 15 -13.27 -10.65 -4.56
CA GLU A 15 -12.07 -11.48 -4.72
C GLU A 15 -11.33 -11.67 -3.40
N TYR A 16 -11.41 -10.67 -2.51
CA TYR A 16 -10.78 -10.73 -1.19
C TYR A 16 -11.69 -11.34 -0.12
N GLY A 17 -12.89 -11.78 -0.49
CA GLY A 17 -13.86 -12.30 0.45
C GLY A 17 -14.51 -11.20 1.31
N ILE A 18 -14.51 -9.96 0.84
CA ILE A 18 -15.07 -8.82 1.55
C ILE A 18 -16.48 -8.56 1.04
N VAL A 19 -17.45 -8.55 1.96
CA VAL A 19 -18.85 -8.28 1.62
C VAL A 19 -19.03 -6.77 1.46
N PRO A 20 -19.64 -6.28 0.35
CA PRO A 20 -19.81 -4.84 0.09
C PRO A 20 -20.32 -3.99 1.26
N PRO A 21 -21.27 -4.44 2.10
CA PRO A 21 -21.73 -3.65 3.24
C PRO A 21 -20.65 -3.24 4.23
N ILE A 22 -19.51 -3.91 4.25
CA ILE A 22 -18.39 -3.53 5.13
C ILE A 22 -17.89 -2.14 4.79
N PHE A 23 -17.82 -1.79 3.50
CA PHE A 23 -17.37 -0.48 3.05
C PHE A 23 -18.32 0.63 3.46
N GLU A 24 -19.60 0.34 3.62
CA GLU A 24 -20.60 1.30 4.05
C GLU A 24 -20.60 1.49 5.56
N LYS A 25 -20.22 0.44 6.30
CA LYS A 25 -20.25 0.44 7.77
C LYS A 25 -18.94 0.89 8.41
N LYS A 26 -17.84 0.83 7.66
CA LYS A 26 -16.51 1.19 8.17
C LYS A 26 -15.99 2.42 7.50
N ASP A 27 -15.53 3.37 8.30
CA ASP A 27 -14.77 4.51 7.82
C ASP A 27 -13.29 4.18 7.84
N PHE A 28 -12.59 4.62 6.81
CA PHE A 28 -11.15 4.45 6.73
C PHE A 28 -10.46 5.78 6.95
N HIS A 29 -9.48 5.79 7.82
CA HIS A 29 -8.67 6.95 8.07
C HIS A 29 -7.20 6.58 7.88
N ILE A 30 -6.53 7.30 6.99
CA ILE A 30 -5.10 7.13 6.75
C ILE A 30 -4.40 8.41 7.17
N HIS A 31 -3.50 8.28 8.13
CA HIS A 31 -2.69 9.39 8.61
C HIS A 31 -1.29 9.27 8.05
N VAL A 32 -0.84 10.32 7.37
CA VAL A 32 0.53 10.41 6.88
C VAL A 32 1.30 11.30 7.84
N PRO A 33 2.27 10.75 8.58
CA PRO A 33 3.01 11.54 9.55
C PRO A 33 3.73 12.73 8.92
N GLU A 34 3.91 13.77 9.72
CA GLU A 34 4.75 14.89 9.36
C GLU A 34 6.14 14.39 9.00
N GLY A 35 6.70 14.84 7.91
CA GLY A 35 7.97 14.34 7.39
C GLY A 35 7.81 13.40 6.19
N ALA A 36 6.63 12.83 5.99
CA ALA A 36 6.31 12.17 4.74
C ALA A 36 5.98 13.26 3.72
N THR A 37 6.85 13.47 2.75
CA THR A 37 6.69 14.56 1.79
C THR A 37 5.77 14.16 0.64
N PRO A 38 5.12 15.12 -0.03
CA PRO A 38 4.26 14.81 -1.19
C PRO A 38 4.96 14.03 -2.31
N LYS A 39 6.25 14.20 -2.47
CA LYS A 39 7.01 13.48 -3.50
C LYS A 39 7.12 11.97 -3.22
N ASP A 40 6.95 11.54 -1.98
CA ASP A 40 6.96 10.13 -1.61
C ASP A 40 5.55 9.53 -1.60
N GLY A 41 4.52 10.37 -1.68
CA GLY A 41 3.13 9.96 -1.59
C GLY A 41 2.70 8.91 -2.61
N PRO A 42 2.97 9.07 -3.91
CA PRO A 42 2.55 8.09 -4.92
C PRO A 42 3.13 6.70 -4.68
N SER A 43 4.35 6.61 -4.19
CA SER A 43 5.01 5.32 -3.98
C SER A 43 4.51 4.57 -2.75
N ALA A 44 3.67 5.18 -1.93
CA ALA A 44 3.04 4.54 -0.78
C ALA A 44 1.74 3.80 -1.16
N GLY A 45 1.32 3.88 -2.42
CA GLY A 45 0.03 3.32 -2.86
C GLY A 45 -0.16 1.85 -2.52
N ILE A 46 0.84 1.01 -2.83
CA ILE A 46 0.72 -0.43 -2.54
C ILE A 46 0.63 -0.69 -1.03
N GLY A 47 1.32 0.10 -0.22
CA GLY A 47 1.22 -0.01 1.23
C GLY A 47 -0.17 0.33 1.73
N MET A 48 -0.81 1.33 1.14
CA MET A 48 -2.18 1.72 1.48
C MET A 48 -3.17 0.61 1.12
N VAL A 49 -3.06 0.03 -0.08
CA VAL A 49 -3.91 -1.09 -0.50
C VAL A 49 -3.77 -2.24 0.49
N THR A 50 -2.53 -2.62 0.81
CA THR A 50 -2.25 -3.70 1.74
C THR A 50 -2.83 -3.42 3.13
N SER A 51 -2.70 -2.19 3.62
CA SER A 51 -3.23 -1.80 4.92
C SER A 51 -4.75 -1.89 4.96
N ILE A 52 -5.43 -1.44 3.90
CA ILE A 52 -6.88 -1.51 3.81
C ILE A 52 -7.35 -2.96 3.82
N VAL A 53 -6.74 -3.81 2.98
CA VAL A 53 -7.09 -5.24 2.91
C VAL A 53 -6.83 -5.93 4.24
N SER A 54 -5.67 -5.67 4.84
CA SER A 54 -5.31 -6.23 6.14
C SER A 54 -6.34 -5.84 7.22
N SER A 55 -6.74 -4.59 7.25
CA SER A 55 -7.69 -4.07 8.22
C SER A 55 -9.08 -4.71 8.06
N ILE A 56 -9.55 -4.85 6.83
CA ILE A 56 -10.88 -5.40 6.54
C ILE A 56 -10.93 -6.91 6.77
N THR A 57 -9.88 -7.61 6.38
CA THR A 57 -9.84 -9.09 6.47
C THR A 57 -9.35 -9.58 7.83
N ASN A 58 -8.81 -8.69 8.66
CA ASN A 58 -8.16 -9.04 9.94
C ASN A 58 -6.97 -10.01 9.76
N ILE A 59 -6.33 -9.93 8.61
CA ILE A 59 -5.11 -10.71 8.34
C ILE A 59 -3.92 -9.75 8.51
N PRO A 60 -3.06 -9.99 9.52
CA PRO A 60 -1.96 -9.07 9.77
C PRO A 60 -0.86 -9.16 8.72
N VAL A 61 -0.18 -8.04 8.51
CA VAL A 61 0.98 -7.98 7.63
C VAL A 61 2.24 -8.21 8.46
N ARG A 62 3.20 -8.94 7.90
CA ARG A 62 4.48 -9.20 8.58
C ARG A 62 5.21 -7.87 8.87
N ARG A 63 5.78 -7.79 10.05
CA ARG A 63 6.50 -6.60 10.51
C ARG A 63 7.82 -6.36 9.77
N ASP A 64 8.43 -7.42 9.27
CA ASP A 64 9.75 -7.40 8.64
C ASP A 64 9.70 -7.26 7.12
N VAL A 65 8.51 -6.97 6.57
CA VAL A 65 8.29 -6.75 5.13
C VAL A 65 7.92 -5.29 4.89
N ALA A 66 8.60 -4.67 3.94
CA ALA A 66 8.24 -3.36 3.43
C ALA A 66 7.84 -3.47 1.97
N MET A 67 7.15 -2.47 1.46
CA MET A 67 6.73 -2.45 0.07
C MET A 67 6.65 -1.03 -0.45
N THR A 68 6.82 -0.88 -1.76
CA THR A 68 6.71 0.41 -2.41
C THR A 68 6.14 0.23 -3.81
N GLY A 69 5.38 1.20 -4.27
CA GLY A 69 4.77 1.17 -5.59
C GLY A 69 3.56 2.07 -5.65
N GLU A 70 3.37 2.74 -6.80
CA GLU A 70 2.18 3.50 -7.08
C GLU A 70 1.11 2.57 -7.65
N VAL A 71 -0.13 2.68 -7.18
CA VAL A 71 -1.22 1.83 -7.62
C VAL A 71 -2.20 2.65 -8.46
N THR A 72 -2.56 2.13 -9.63
CA THR A 72 -3.58 2.73 -10.49
C THR A 72 -4.97 2.23 -10.11
N LEU A 73 -6.00 2.90 -10.64
CA LEU A 73 -7.39 2.47 -10.43
C LEU A 73 -7.69 1.07 -10.98
N THR A 74 -6.92 0.64 -11.98
CA THR A 74 -7.07 -0.71 -12.56
C THR A 74 -6.24 -1.76 -11.84
N GLY A 75 -5.50 -1.37 -10.81
CA GLY A 75 -4.74 -2.30 -10.00
C GLY A 75 -3.32 -2.59 -10.50
N GLN A 76 -2.82 -1.77 -11.40
CA GLN A 76 -1.44 -1.90 -11.84
C GLN A 76 -0.52 -1.22 -10.83
N VAL A 77 0.64 -1.82 -10.61
CA VAL A 77 1.68 -1.25 -9.77
C VAL A 77 2.75 -0.65 -10.68
N LEU A 78 2.88 0.68 -10.62
CA LEU A 78 3.81 1.41 -11.45
C LEU A 78 5.21 1.48 -10.82
N PRO A 79 6.27 1.58 -11.66
CA PRO A 79 7.62 1.74 -11.13
C PRO A 79 7.78 3.05 -10.37
N ILE A 80 8.75 3.08 -9.47
CA ILE A 80 9.01 4.25 -8.61
C ILE A 80 10.41 4.81 -8.85
N GLY A 81 10.59 6.07 -8.43
CA GLY A 81 11.92 6.67 -8.32
C GLY A 81 12.48 6.49 -6.92
N GLY A 82 13.79 6.64 -6.78
CA GLY A 82 14.43 6.62 -5.46
C GLY A 82 14.50 5.25 -4.80
N LEU A 83 14.45 4.17 -5.57
CA LEU A 83 14.46 2.82 -5.02
C LEU A 83 15.72 2.54 -4.19
N LYS A 84 16.88 3.00 -4.65
CA LYS A 84 18.13 2.76 -3.94
C LYS A 84 18.09 3.31 -2.51
N GLU A 85 17.63 4.53 -2.35
CA GLU A 85 17.52 5.20 -1.07
C GLU A 85 16.52 4.49 -0.16
N LYS A 86 15.41 4.02 -0.73
CA LYS A 86 14.39 3.29 0.01
C LYS A 86 14.90 1.94 0.50
N LEU A 87 15.66 1.23 -0.34
CA LEU A 87 16.26 -0.04 0.05
C LEU A 87 17.29 0.15 1.18
N LEU A 88 18.09 1.21 1.13
CA LEU A 88 19.04 1.52 2.19
C LEU A 88 18.33 1.84 3.50
N ALA A 89 17.24 2.60 3.44
CA ALA A 89 16.46 2.93 4.63
C ALA A 89 15.83 1.67 5.23
N ALA A 90 15.28 0.79 4.42
CA ALA A 90 14.71 -0.47 4.87
C ALA A 90 15.76 -1.35 5.55
N HIS A 91 16.94 -1.44 4.96
CA HIS A 91 18.05 -2.19 5.54
C HIS A 91 18.43 -1.66 6.94
N ARG A 92 18.53 -0.34 7.07
CA ARG A 92 18.83 0.30 8.37
C ARG A 92 17.75 0.06 9.41
N ALA A 93 16.50 -0.08 8.97
CA ALA A 93 15.36 -0.32 9.86
C ALA A 93 15.21 -1.80 10.24
N GLY A 94 16.07 -2.68 9.74
CA GLY A 94 15.98 -4.12 10.04
C GLY A 94 14.93 -4.85 9.24
N ILE A 95 14.46 -4.28 8.14
CA ILE A 95 13.50 -4.93 7.25
C ILE A 95 14.21 -6.07 6.50
N LYS A 96 13.58 -7.23 6.44
CA LYS A 96 14.16 -8.43 5.83
C LYS A 96 13.78 -8.60 4.36
N GLU A 97 12.58 -8.17 3.97
CA GLU A 97 12.10 -8.29 2.60
C GLU A 97 11.47 -6.98 2.17
N VAL A 98 11.75 -6.59 0.93
CA VAL A 98 11.13 -5.42 0.32
C VAL A 98 10.48 -5.85 -0.99
N LEU A 99 9.18 -5.60 -1.11
CA LEU A 99 8.45 -5.85 -2.33
C LEU A 99 8.53 -4.60 -3.20
N ILE A 100 8.98 -4.77 -4.44
CA ILE A 100 9.17 -3.66 -5.38
C ILE A 100 8.38 -3.90 -6.65
N PRO A 101 8.06 -2.84 -7.41
CA PRO A 101 7.40 -3.02 -8.70
C PRO A 101 8.26 -3.84 -9.63
N LYS A 102 7.61 -4.68 -10.42
CA LYS A 102 8.29 -5.55 -11.38
C LYS A 102 9.22 -4.77 -12.31
N GLU A 103 8.81 -3.60 -12.75
CA GLU A 103 9.56 -2.77 -13.66
C GLU A 103 10.78 -2.08 -13.04
N ASN A 104 10.92 -2.16 -11.73
CA ASN A 104 12.10 -1.66 -10.99
C ASN A 104 13.20 -2.71 -10.83
N VAL A 105 12.95 -3.91 -11.28
CA VAL A 105 13.93 -4.99 -11.20
C VAL A 105 15.07 -4.79 -12.21
#